data_b9ec897c86414254acf89540c546c989
#
_entry.id   b9ec897c86414254acf89540c546c989
#
_cell.length_a   1.000
_cell.length_b   1.000
_cell.length_c   1.000
_cell.angle_alpha   90.00
_cell.angle_beta   90.00
_cell.angle_gamma   90.00
#
_symmetry.space_group_name_H-M   'P 1'
#
loop_
_entity.id
_entity.type
_entity.pdbx_description
1 polymer ?
#
loop_
_entity_poly.entity_id
_entity_poly.type
_entity_poly.pdbx_seq_one_letter_code
_entity_poly.pdbx_strand_id
1 'polypeptide(L)'
;NGRREEIAEYYIKELSDLPNIRLPKITEGAMTNWHIFYILVPPEHKYWIMDALRAEGVMANVHYTPLHRNKFYSHLGTDEDFPGSMKFFSRLLRLPIYPSLTQEERELVVKAVKKVMETII
;
A
#
# COMPACT_ATOMS: atom_id res chain seq x y z
N ASN A 1 -0.70 -16.33 -8.43
CA ASN A 1 0.45 -16.35 -9.30
C ASN A 1 1.74 -16.27 -8.48
N GLY A 2 2.63 -17.25 -8.70
CA GLY A 2 3.85 -17.40 -7.90
C GLY A 2 4.77 -16.19 -7.90
N ARG A 3 4.86 -15.44 -9.00
CA ARG A 3 5.74 -14.27 -9.08
C ARG A 3 5.25 -13.14 -8.19
N ARG A 4 3.95 -12.88 -8.19
CA ARG A 4 3.38 -11.84 -7.32
C ARG A 4 3.50 -12.21 -5.85
N GLU A 5 3.27 -13.47 -5.53
CA GLU A 5 3.42 -13.98 -4.17
C GLU A 5 4.86 -13.81 -3.68
N GLU A 6 5.83 -14.13 -4.52
CA GLU A 6 7.25 -13.96 -4.22
C GLU A 6 7.60 -12.49 -3.94
N ILE A 7 7.08 -11.58 -4.77
CA ILE A 7 7.30 -10.14 -4.59
C ILE A 7 6.66 -9.66 -3.29
N ALA A 8 5.42 -10.09 -3.02
CA ALA A 8 4.72 -9.70 -1.80
C ALA A 8 5.46 -10.18 -0.55
N GLU A 9 5.93 -11.42 -0.55
CA GLU A 9 6.72 -11.98 0.56
C GLU A 9 8.01 -11.19 0.77
N TYR A 10 8.66 -10.81 -0.32
CA TYR A 10 9.88 -9.99 -0.26
C TYR A 10 9.59 -8.65 0.41
N TYR A 11 8.54 -7.96 -0.02
CA TYR A 11 8.15 -6.68 0.58
C TYR A 11 7.84 -6.83 2.08
N ILE A 12 7.08 -7.84 2.44
CA ILE A 12 6.69 -8.06 3.84
C ILE A 12 7.94 -8.28 4.70
N LYS A 13 8.84 -9.12 4.23
CA LYS A 13 10.07 -9.42 4.96
C LYS A 13 10.95 -8.18 5.11
N GLU A 14 11.16 -7.45 4.03
CA GLU A 14 12.09 -6.33 4.02
C GLU A 14 11.56 -5.09 4.72
N LEU A 15 10.22 -4.93 4.78
CA LEU A 15 9.61 -3.75 5.39
C LEU A 15 9.09 -4.01 6.82
N SER A 16 9.24 -5.22 7.32
CA SER A 16 8.69 -5.61 8.62
C SER A 16 9.31 -4.89 9.82
N ASP A 17 10.49 -4.31 9.64
CA ASP A 17 11.20 -3.59 10.71
C ASP A 17 10.83 -2.11 10.80
N LEU A 18 9.99 -1.61 9.90
CA LEU A 18 9.56 -0.20 9.94
C LEU A 18 8.43 -0.03 10.96
N PRO A 19 8.60 0.84 11.97
CA PRO A 19 7.65 0.94 13.07
C PRO A 19 6.36 1.69 12.76
N ASN A 20 6.38 2.56 11.76
CA ASN A 20 5.24 3.45 11.48
C ASN A 20 4.45 3.08 10.24
N ILE A 21 4.60 1.85 9.76
CA ILE A 21 3.73 1.31 8.71
C ILE A 21 3.14 -0.01 9.17
N ARG A 22 2.02 -0.39 8.56
CA ARG A 22 1.45 -1.71 8.73
C ARG A 22 1.43 -2.42 7.40
N LEU A 23 1.76 -3.70 7.43
CA LEU A 23 1.82 -4.54 6.25
C LEU A 23 0.63 -5.50 6.23
N PRO A 24 0.19 -5.94 5.04
CA PRO A 24 -0.84 -6.97 4.97
C PRO A 24 -0.32 -8.26 5.60
N LYS A 25 -1.24 -9.00 6.24
CA LYS A 25 -0.91 -10.30 6.84
C LYS A 25 -1.26 -11.41 5.87
N ILE A 26 -0.36 -12.37 5.73
CA ILE A 26 -0.65 -13.60 5.00
C ILE A 26 -1.33 -14.53 6.00
N THR A 27 -2.59 -14.84 5.76
CA THR A 27 -3.32 -15.80 6.60
C THR A 27 -3.01 -17.21 6.09
N GLU A 28 -2.58 -18.06 6.98
CA GLU A 28 -2.27 -19.44 6.64
C GLU A 28 -3.49 -20.12 6.03
N GLY A 29 -3.30 -20.76 4.89
CA GLY A 29 -4.37 -21.42 4.16
C GLY A 29 -5.19 -20.53 3.24
N ALA A 30 -4.96 -19.22 3.27
CA ALA A 30 -5.65 -18.30 2.37
C ALA A 30 -4.89 -18.21 1.06
N MET A 31 -5.60 -18.39 -0.05
CA MET A 31 -5.03 -18.15 -1.37
C MET A 31 -5.18 -16.68 -1.70
N THR A 32 -4.12 -15.95 -1.49
CA THR A 32 -4.12 -14.51 -1.79
C THR A 32 -3.62 -14.32 -3.22
N ASN A 33 -4.48 -13.74 -4.04
CA ASN A 33 -4.09 -13.37 -5.37
C ASN A 33 -3.56 -11.93 -5.30
N TRP A 34 -2.26 -11.77 -5.22
CA TRP A 34 -1.62 -10.48 -5.03
C TRP A 34 -1.73 -9.58 -6.27
N HIS A 35 -2.95 -9.19 -6.63
CA HIS A 35 -3.14 -8.19 -7.69
C HIS A 35 -2.68 -6.81 -7.23
N ILE A 36 -2.75 -6.56 -5.94
CA ILE A 36 -2.33 -5.33 -5.32
C ILE A 36 -1.53 -5.62 -4.07
N PHE A 37 -0.57 -4.75 -3.81
CA PHE A 37 0.16 -4.74 -2.56
C PHE A 37 0.01 -3.34 -1.95
N TYR A 38 -0.30 -3.28 -0.68
CA TYR A 38 -0.47 -2.00 -0.01
C TYR A 38 0.25 -1.98 1.33
N ILE A 39 0.55 -0.76 1.78
CA ILE A 39 1.00 -0.51 3.14
C ILE A 39 0.04 0.50 3.76
N LEU A 40 -0.09 0.47 5.08
CA LEU A 40 -0.85 1.47 5.80
C LEU A 40 0.15 2.42 6.46
N VAL A 41 0.00 3.70 6.16
CA VAL A 41 0.92 4.75 6.62
C VAL A 41 0.17 5.75 7.49
N PRO A 42 0.88 6.62 8.24
CA PRO A 42 0.20 7.67 9.00
C PRO A 42 -0.63 8.54 8.05
N PRO A 43 -1.93 8.70 8.32
CA PRO A 43 -2.82 9.38 7.38
C PRO A 43 -2.46 10.84 7.12
N GLU A 44 -1.90 11.53 8.09
CA GLU A 44 -1.48 12.92 7.95
C GLU A 44 -0.31 13.11 6.99
N HIS A 45 0.43 12.03 6.71
CA HIS A 45 1.60 12.06 5.82
C HIS A 45 1.42 11.31 4.51
N LYS A 46 0.26 10.71 4.31
CA LYS A 46 0.02 9.80 3.17
C LYS A 46 0.38 10.41 1.82
N TYR A 47 -0.12 11.60 1.52
CA TYR A 47 0.13 12.22 0.21
C TYR A 47 1.57 12.68 0.06
N TRP A 48 2.18 13.13 1.13
CA TRP A 48 3.60 13.48 1.13
C TRP A 48 4.46 12.25 0.86
N ILE A 49 4.12 11.13 1.51
CA ILE A 49 4.83 9.86 1.30
C ILE A 49 4.70 9.42 -0.14
N MET A 50 3.49 9.48 -0.69
CA MET A 50 3.24 9.12 -2.08
C MET A 50 4.10 9.96 -3.04
N ASP A 51 4.11 11.27 -2.84
CA ASP A 51 4.87 12.18 -3.69
C ASP A 51 6.38 11.94 -3.56
N ALA A 52 6.86 11.69 -2.34
CA ALA A 52 8.25 11.40 -2.09
C ALA A 52 8.70 10.09 -2.75
N LEU A 53 7.85 9.06 -2.69
CA LEU A 53 8.13 7.79 -3.36
C LEU A 53 8.18 7.96 -4.87
N ARG A 54 7.26 8.73 -5.44
CA ARG A 54 7.25 9.01 -6.88
C ARG A 54 8.51 9.77 -7.30
N ALA A 55 8.98 10.67 -6.45
CA ALA A 55 10.23 11.39 -6.69
C ALA A 55 11.44 10.46 -6.70
N GLU A 56 11.36 9.34 -5.96
CA GLU A 56 12.40 8.32 -5.94
C GLU A 56 12.24 7.30 -7.07
N GLY A 57 11.24 7.45 -7.93
CA GLY A 57 11.00 6.55 -9.04
C GLY A 57 10.04 5.41 -8.76
N VAL A 58 9.37 5.42 -7.60
CA VAL A 58 8.42 4.38 -7.22
C VAL A 58 7.00 4.84 -7.53
N MET A 59 6.27 4.06 -8.32
CA MET A 59 4.90 4.38 -8.73
C MET A 59 3.89 4.00 -7.64
N ALA A 60 3.95 4.71 -6.52
CA ALA A 60 2.97 4.56 -5.45
C ALA A 60 1.69 5.31 -5.80
N ASN A 61 0.55 4.78 -5.39
CA ASN A 61 -0.71 5.48 -5.62
C ASN A 61 -1.77 5.11 -4.58
N VAL A 62 -2.90 5.84 -4.62
CA VAL A 62 -3.97 5.73 -3.63
C VAL A 62 -5.31 5.38 -4.29
N HIS A 63 -5.30 4.60 -5.33
CA HIS A 63 -6.45 4.38 -6.22
C HIS A 63 -7.66 3.67 -5.63
N TYR A 64 -7.68 3.34 -4.34
CA TYR A 64 -8.89 2.79 -3.75
C TYR A 64 -9.76 3.90 -3.19
N THR A 65 -10.78 4.26 -3.94
CA THR A 65 -11.83 5.15 -3.43
C THR A 65 -12.87 4.25 -2.77
N PRO A 66 -13.27 4.54 -1.52
CA PRO A 66 -14.34 3.77 -0.88
C PRO A 66 -15.59 3.75 -1.74
N LEU A 67 -16.28 2.61 -1.75
CA LEU A 67 -17.42 2.37 -2.62
C LEU A 67 -18.49 3.47 -2.52
N HIS A 68 -18.79 3.93 -1.31
CA HIS A 68 -19.81 4.95 -1.09
C HIS A 68 -19.46 6.32 -1.68
N ARG A 69 -18.19 6.57 -1.99
CA ARG A 69 -17.77 7.81 -2.67
C ARG A 69 -17.90 7.69 -4.19
N ASN A 70 -18.09 6.49 -4.70
CA ASN A 70 -18.30 6.28 -6.12
C ASN A 70 -19.65 6.86 -6.50
N LYS A 71 -19.69 7.57 -7.62
CA LYS A 71 -20.89 8.25 -8.12
C LYS A 71 -22.10 7.32 -8.23
N PHE A 72 -21.88 6.06 -8.60
CA PHE A 72 -22.97 5.09 -8.75
C PHE A 72 -23.43 4.48 -7.44
N TYR A 73 -22.67 4.63 -6.38
CA TYR A 73 -22.94 4.01 -5.08
C TYR A 73 -23.11 5.04 -3.95
N SER A 74 -23.22 6.32 -4.32
CA SER A 74 -23.37 7.39 -3.32
C SER A 74 -24.64 7.26 -2.47
N HIS A 75 -25.63 6.53 -2.97
CA HIS A 75 -26.86 6.24 -2.25
C HIS A 75 -26.67 5.33 -1.03
N LEU A 76 -25.51 4.66 -0.94
CA LEU A 76 -25.23 3.78 0.20
C LEU A 76 -24.95 4.55 1.49
N GLY A 77 -24.59 5.83 1.38
CA GLY A 77 -24.35 6.66 2.56
C GLY A 77 -23.21 7.66 2.35
N THR A 78 -22.83 8.30 3.42
CA THR A 78 -21.75 9.28 3.45
C THR A 78 -20.52 8.67 4.13
N ASP A 79 -19.42 9.43 4.18
CA ASP A 79 -18.21 9.00 4.87
C ASP A 79 -18.48 8.68 6.34
N GLU A 80 -19.36 9.41 6.97
CA GLU A 80 -19.71 9.21 8.37
C GLU A 80 -20.38 7.86 8.64
N ASP A 81 -21.06 7.30 7.63
CA ASP A 81 -21.71 6.01 7.73
C ASP A 81 -20.72 4.84 7.61
N PHE A 82 -19.48 5.11 7.17
CA PHE A 82 -18.47 4.08 6.93
C PHE A 82 -17.12 4.43 7.58
N PRO A 83 -17.08 4.64 8.90
CA PRO A 83 -15.87 5.10 9.56
C PRO A 83 -14.69 4.11 9.46
N GLY A 84 -14.96 2.81 9.45
CA GLY A 84 -13.93 1.79 9.32
C GLY A 84 -13.27 1.83 7.95
N SER A 85 -14.08 1.97 6.89
CA SER A 85 -13.61 2.08 5.51
C SER A 85 -12.78 3.35 5.33
N MET A 86 -13.24 4.47 5.87
CA MET A 86 -12.52 5.74 5.76
C MET A 86 -11.20 5.71 6.51
N LYS A 87 -11.16 5.09 7.67
CA LYS A 87 -9.93 4.93 8.44
C LYS A 87 -8.90 4.12 7.67
N PHE A 88 -9.34 3.02 7.04
CA PHE A 88 -8.47 2.19 6.22
C PHE A 88 -7.98 2.96 5.00
N PHE A 89 -8.90 3.58 4.26
CA PHE A 89 -8.57 4.32 3.05
C PHE A 89 -7.62 5.49 3.32
N SER A 90 -7.79 6.19 4.44
CA SER A 90 -6.93 7.32 4.78
C SER A 90 -5.46 6.95 4.97
N ARG A 91 -5.19 5.67 5.22
CA ARG A 91 -3.84 5.15 5.45
C ARG A 91 -3.29 4.35 4.29
N LEU A 92 -4.14 3.94 3.36
CA LEU A 92 -3.77 3.02 2.28
C LEU A 92 -2.85 3.67 1.26
N LEU A 93 -1.75 3.01 0.97
CA LEU A 93 -0.83 3.41 -0.08
C LEU A 93 -0.40 2.15 -0.83
N ARG A 94 -0.62 2.11 -2.14
CA ARG A 94 -0.29 0.96 -2.97
C ARG A 94 1.15 1.07 -3.46
N LEU A 95 1.84 -0.06 -3.42
CA LEU A 95 3.18 -0.20 -3.99
C LEU A 95 3.08 -1.04 -5.27
N PRO A 96 4.01 -0.85 -6.22
CA PRO A 96 3.96 -1.61 -7.46
C PRO A 96 4.17 -3.11 -7.22
N ILE A 97 3.29 -3.92 -7.81
CA ILE A 97 3.42 -5.37 -7.82
C ILE A 97 2.87 -5.90 -9.14
N TYR A 98 3.72 -6.54 -9.91
CA TYR A 98 3.35 -7.19 -11.18
C TYR A 98 4.39 -8.25 -11.51
N PRO A 99 4.02 -9.30 -12.27
CA PRO A 99 4.92 -10.44 -12.48
C PRO A 99 6.29 -10.11 -13.10
N SER A 100 6.36 -9.06 -13.91
CA SER A 100 7.61 -8.66 -14.57
C SER A 100 8.50 -7.74 -13.74
N LEU A 101 8.10 -7.45 -12.48
CA LEU A 101 8.91 -6.62 -11.60
C LEU A 101 10.23 -7.33 -11.29
N THR A 102 11.34 -6.71 -11.67
CA THR A 102 12.65 -7.32 -11.50
C THR A 102 13.13 -7.25 -10.07
N GLN A 103 14.15 -8.03 -9.72
CA GLN A 103 14.77 -7.98 -8.40
C GLN A 103 15.30 -6.58 -8.11
N GLU A 104 15.93 -5.94 -9.09
CA GLU A 104 16.45 -4.58 -8.93
C GLU A 104 15.34 -3.57 -8.67
N GLU A 105 14.23 -3.72 -9.36
CA GLU A 105 13.07 -2.83 -9.18
C GLU A 105 12.44 -2.99 -7.79
N ARG A 106 12.30 -4.23 -7.31
CA ARG A 106 11.72 -4.44 -5.98
C ARG A 106 12.67 -3.97 -4.87
N GLU A 107 13.97 -4.08 -5.08
CA GLU A 107 14.96 -3.53 -4.15
C GLU A 107 14.88 -2.01 -4.10
N LEU A 108 14.69 -1.38 -5.25
CA LEU A 108 14.49 0.06 -5.34
C LEU A 108 13.25 0.50 -4.56
N VAL A 109 12.15 -0.23 -4.71
CA VAL A 109 10.91 0.06 -3.97
C VAL A 109 11.15 0.01 -2.46
N VAL A 110 11.77 -1.06 -1.98
CA VAL A 110 12.06 -1.23 -0.55
C VAL A 110 12.97 -0.11 -0.05
N LYS A 111 14.04 0.17 -0.78
CA LYS A 111 14.98 1.22 -0.40
C LYS A 111 14.32 2.58 -0.34
N ALA A 112 13.47 2.88 -1.30
CA ALA A 112 12.74 4.15 -1.33
C ALA A 112 11.77 4.27 -0.17
N VAL A 113 11.02 3.21 0.14
CA VAL A 113 10.09 3.20 1.27
C VAL A 113 10.84 3.42 2.58
N LYS A 114 11.92 2.72 2.80
CA LYS A 114 12.72 2.89 4.02
C LYS A 114 13.24 4.31 4.17
N LYS A 115 13.79 4.85 3.08
CA LYS A 115 14.33 6.21 3.06
C LYS A 115 13.27 7.25 3.39
N VAL A 116 12.11 7.14 2.73
CA VAL A 116 11.00 8.09 2.94
C VAL A 116 10.45 7.99 4.35
N MET A 117 10.23 6.77 4.85
CA MET A 117 9.65 6.57 6.18
C MET A 117 10.61 7.00 7.30
N GLU A 118 11.91 6.92 7.09
CA GLU A 118 12.91 7.39 8.06
C GLU A 118 12.87 8.90 8.26
N THR A 119 12.40 9.65 7.27
CA THR A 119 12.28 11.11 7.40
C THR A 119 11.04 11.52 8.18
N ILE A 120 10.12 10.61 8.42
CA ILE A 120 8.88 10.88 9.16
C ILE A 120 9.01 10.31 10.56
N ILE A 121 9.54 11.07 11.46
CA ILE A 121 9.68 10.64 12.86
C ILE A 121 8.98 11.62 13.77
#